data_1e4b91e1ea9c4d52401185b7c26b7849
#
_entry.id   1e4b91e1ea9c4d52401185b7c26b7849
#
_cell.length_a   1.000
_cell.length_b   1.000
_cell.length_c   1.000
_cell.angle_alpha   90.00
_cell.angle_beta   90.00
_cell.angle_gamma   90.00
#
_symmetry.space_group_name_H-M   'P 1'
#
loop_
_entity.id
_entity.type
_entity.pdbx_description
1 polymer ?
#
loop_
_entity_poly.entity_id
_entity_poly.type
_entity_poly.pdbx_seq_one_letter_code
_entity_poly.pdbx_strand_id
1 'polypeptide(L)'
;VLLPVGGAFHSPLMQPAQDRLRAAIEKASFRTPACEIYQNTDAQPSTDPDEIKAKLIAQLTSPVRWTQTIQNMQAAGLTNFVEIGGKGKILAGLIRKVDRSLNVEQL
;
A
#
# COMPACT_ATOMS: atom_id res chain seq x y z
N VAL A 1 19.50 -3.03 9.70
CA VAL A 1 19.31 -1.66 10.19
C VAL A 1 18.01 -1.58 10.96
N LEU A 2 18.09 -1.13 12.20
CA LEU A 2 16.89 -0.89 13.01
C LEU A 2 16.30 0.47 12.64
N LEU A 3 15.02 0.50 12.33
CA LEU A 3 14.30 1.72 12.06
C LEU A 3 13.70 2.27 13.37
N PRO A 4 13.62 3.61 13.54
CA PRO A 4 13.06 4.23 14.74
C PRO A 4 11.52 4.17 14.72
N VAL A 5 10.96 2.96 14.82
CA VAL A 5 9.51 2.74 14.84
C VAL A 5 9.07 2.25 16.20
N GLY A 6 7.86 2.65 16.62
CA GLY A 6 7.32 2.36 17.94
C GLY A 6 6.55 1.05 18.05
N GLY A 7 6.61 0.14 17.06
CA GLY A 7 5.86 -1.11 17.09
C GLY A 7 6.25 -2.05 15.97
N ALA A 8 5.72 -3.26 16.04
CA ALA A 8 5.99 -4.34 15.09
C ALA A 8 4.97 -4.31 13.94
N PHE A 9 4.90 -3.18 13.23
CA PHE A 9 3.97 -2.96 12.13
C PHE A 9 4.10 -4.02 11.05
N HIS A 10 3.01 -4.35 10.42
CA HIS A 10 2.91 -5.35 9.34
C HIS A 10 3.31 -6.75 9.80
N SER A 11 3.01 -7.09 11.06
CA SER A 11 3.26 -8.40 11.64
C SER A 11 2.10 -8.85 12.52
N PRO A 12 2.00 -10.18 12.85
CA PRO A 12 0.93 -10.68 13.72
C PRO A 12 0.93 -10.07 15.13
N LEU A 13 2.05 -9.48 15.57
CA LEU A 13 2.12 -8.80 16.86
C LEU A 13 1.21 -7.57 16.96
N MET A 14 0.73 -7.07 15.82
CA MET A 14 -0.19 -5.93 15.76
C MET A 14 -1.66 -6.33 15.82
N GLN A 15 -1.96 -7.59 16.15
CA GLN A 15 -3.35 -8.07 16.17
C GLN A 15 -4.29 -7.24 17.06
N PRO A 16 -3.91 -6.81 18.28
CA PRO A 16 -4.78 -5.95 19.09
C PRO A 16 -5.10 -4.61 18.42
N ALA A 17 -4.12 -4.00 17.74
CA ALA A 17 -4.33 -2.76 16.99
C ALA A 17 -5.19 -3.01 15.75
N GLN A 18 -5.03 -4.15 15.08
CA GLN A 18 -5.86 -4.55 13.95
C GLN A 18 -7.32 -4.67 14.36
N ASP A 19 -7.62 -5.25 15.53
CA ASP A 19 -8.98 -5.42 15.99
C ASP A 19 -9.69 -4.06 16.19
N ARG A 20 -8.98 -3.06 16.70
CA ARG A 20 -9.51 -1.70 16.84
C ARG A 20 -9.71 -1.03 15.49
N LEU A 21 -8.73 -1.18 14.60
CA LEU A 21 -8.80 -0.62 13.25
C LEU A 21 -9.94 -1.26 12.46
N ARG A 22 -10.13 -2.56 12.60
CA ARG A 22 -11.24 -3.29 11.97
C ARG A 22 -12.58 -2.66 12.34
N ALA A 23 -12.82 -2.39 13.62
CA ALA A 23 -14.06 -1.79 14.08
C ALA A 23 -14.31 -0.41 13.43
N ALA A 24 -13.27 0.41 13.29
CA ALA A 24 -13.36 1.70 12.63
C ALA A 24 -13.61 1.57 11.12
N ILE A 25 -12.92 0.66 10.46
CA ILE A 25 -13.07 0.43 9.02
C ILE A 25 -14.46 -0.12 8.69
N GLU A 26 -14.99 -1.02 9.51
CA GLU A 26 -16.33 -1.60 9.30
C GLU A 26 -17.43 -0.56 9.40
N LYS A 27 -17.22 0.51 10.17
CA LYS A 27 -18.15 1.64 10.26
C LYS A 27 -18.03 2.63 9.11
N ALA A 28 -16.92 2.62 8.39
CA ALA A 28 -16.70 3.54 7.30
C ALA A 28 -17.44 3.08 6.04
N SER A 29 -17.93 4.05 5.28
CA SER A 29 -18.60 3.78 4.00
C SER A 29 -17.58 3.72 2.88
N PHE A 30 -17.45 2.57 2.23
CA PHE A 30 -16.56 2.38 1.08
C PHE A 30 -17.40 2.34 -0.19
N ARG A 31 -16.97 3.11 -1.18
CA ARG A 31 -17.61 3.15 -2.50
C ARG A 31 -16.65 2.61 -3.55
N THR A 32 -17.20 2.17 -4.68
CA THR A 32 -16.39 1.71 -5.80
C THR A 32 -15.44 2.84 -6.24
N PRO A 33 -14.13 2.58 -6.28
CA PRO A 33 -13.19 3.60 -6.72
C PRO A 33 -13.30 3.87 -8.22
N ALA A 34 -12.88 5.05 -8.65
CA ALA A 34 -12.87 5.43 -10.05
C ALA A 34 -11.74 4.77 -10.84
N CYS A 35 -10.77 4.17 -10.18
CA CYS A 35 -9.63 3.49 -10.78
C CYS A 35 -9.24 2.27 -9.93
N GLU A 36 -8.38 1.43 -10.49
CA GLU A 36 -7.85 0.29 -9.75
C GLU A 36 -6.96 0.74 -8.60
N ILE A 37 -7.10 0.09 -7.46
CA ILE A 37 -6.31 0.34 -6.25
C ILE A 37 -5.40 -0.86 -6.02
N TYR A 38 -4.10 -0.63 -5.94
CA TYR A 38 -3.11 -1.63 -5.55
C TYR A 38 -2.81 -1.46 -4.06
N GLN A 39 -2.96 -2.52 -3.30
CA GLN A 39 -2.71 -2.49 -1.86
C GLN A 39 -1.53 -3.37 -1.49
N ASN A 40 -0.94 -3.10 -0.32
CA ASN A 40 0.32 -3.74 0.10
C ASN A 40 0.21 -5.23 0.38
N THR A 41 -0.98 -5.73 0.71
CA THR A 41 -1.16 -7.11 1.20
C THR A 41 -0.95 -8.17 0.13
N ASP A 42 -1.40 -7.94 -1.10
CA ASP A 42 -1.32 -8.91 -2.18
C ASP A 42 -0.72 -8.35 -3.47
N ALA A 43 -0.45 -7.05 -3.51
CA ALA A 43 0.13 -6.37 -4.67
C ALA A 43 -0.74 -6.46 -5.94
N GLN A 44 -2.04 -6.75 -5.81
CA GLN A 44 -2.96 -6.93 -6.92
C GLN A 44 -3.93 -5.76 -7.04
N PRO A 45 -4.38 -5.42 -8.25
CA PRO A 45 -5.38 -4.36 -8.43
C PRO A 45 -6.77 -4.83 -8.01
N SER A 46 -7.57 -3.92 -7.49
CA SER A 46 -8.98 -4.17 -7.19
C SER A 46 -9.80 -2.91 -7.32
N THR A 47 -11.06 -3.07 -7.72
CA THR A 47 -12.09 -2.02 -7.69
C THR A 47 -13.27 -2.41 -6.81
N ASP A 48 -13.21 -3.57 -6.16
CA ASP A 48 -14.26 -4.04 -5.26
C ASP A 48 -14.10 -3.40 -3.87
N PRO A 49 -15.09 -2.58 -3.42
CA PRO A 49 -15.00 -1.93 -2.10
C PRO A 49 -14.84 -2.93 -0.95
N ASP A 50 -15.51 -4.06 -0.99
CA ASP A 50 -15.44 -5.06 0.07
C ASP A 50 -14.08 -5.72 0.12
N GLU A 51 -13.48 -6.00 -1.01
CA GLU A 51 -12.13 -6.55 -1.11
C GLU A 51 -11.10 -5.54 -0.62
N ILE A 52 -11.23 -4.27 -1.02
CA ILE A 52 -10.35 -3.18 -0.58
C ILE A 52 -10.42 -3.03 0.94
N LYS A 53 -11.62 -3.07 1.49
CA LYS A 53 -11.87 -2.98 2.93
C LYS A 53 -11.20 -4.12 3.69
N ALA A 54 -11.34 -5.35 3.22
CA ALA A 54 -10.73 -6.53 3.83
C ALA A 54 -9.20 -6.44 3.81
N LYS A 55 -8.61 -5.97 2.72
CA LYS A 55 -7.16 -5.78 2.59
C LYS A 55 -6.63 -4.69 3.52
N LEU A 56 -7.38 -3.61 3.72
CA LEU A 56 -7.00 -2.57 4.68
C LEU A 56 -6.94 -3.13 6.10
N ILE A 57 -7.88 -3.98 6.46
CA ILE A 57 -7.89 -4.62 7.77
C ILE A 57 -6.68 -5.55 7.92
N ALA A 58 -6.36 -6.33 6.90
CA ALA A 58 -5.25 -7.27 6.92
C ALA A 58 -3.87 -6.59 6.90
N GLN A 59 -3.77 -5.36 6.42
CA GLN A 59 -2.50 -4.69 6.18
C GLN A 59 -1.63 -4.55 7.42
N LEU A 60 -2.24 -4.30 8.58
CA LEU A 60 -1.49 -4.04 9.80
C LEU A 60 -0.69 -5.26 10.30
N THR A 61 -1.16 -6.46 9.98
CA THR A 61 -0.54 -7.73 10.39
C THR A 61 0.12 -8.47 9.23
N SER A 62 0.16 -7.87 8.05
CA SER A 62 0.71 -8.50 6.84
C SER A 62 1.94 -7.76 6.35
N PRO A 63 2.89 -8.45 5.71
CA PRO A 63 4.04 -7.81 5.09
C PRO A 63 3.63 -6.86 3.96
N VAL A 64 4.42 -5.82 3.76
CA VAL A 64 4.26 -4.89 2.64
C VAL A 64 4.97 -5.49 1.41
N ARG A 65 4.23 -5.70 0.33
CA ARG A 65 4.75 -6.28 -0.92
C ARG A 65 5.03 -5.16 -1.94
N TRP A 66 5.94 -4.26 -1.58
CA TRP A 66 6.22 -3.08 -2.41
C TRP A 66 6.79 -3.42 -3.78
N THR A 67 7.83 -4.24 -3.83
CA THR A 67 8.47 -4.62 -5.10
C THR A 67 7.48 -5.30 -6.04
N GLN A 68 6.71 -6.25 -5.53
CA GLN A 68 5.69 -6.96 -6.29
C GLN A 68 4.61 -5.99 -6.80
N THR A 69 4.21 -5.02 -5.98
CA THR A 69 3.22 -4.01 -6.36
C THR A 69 3.71 -3.22 -7.57
N ILE A 70 4.93 -2.70 -7.52
CA ILE A 70 5.49 -1.91 -8.62
C ILE A 70 5.69 -2.78 -9.87
N GLN A 71 6.15 -4.00 -9.71
CA GLN A 71 6.31 -4.93 -10.84
C GLN A 71 4.97 -5.25 -11.50
N ASN A 72 3.92 -5.45 -10.72
CA ASN A 72 2.58 -5.72 -11.25
C ASN A 72 2.00 -4.49 -11.96
N MET A 73 2.21 -3.30 -11.41
CA MET A 73 1.81 -2.06 -12.09
C MET A 73 2.55 -1.89 -13.42
N GLN A 74 3.84 -2.17 -13.42
CA GLN A 74 4.67 -2.08 -14.62
C GLN A 74 4.21 -3.09 -15.69
N ALA A 75 3.89 -4.32 -15.29
CA ALA A 75 3.35 -5.34 -16.18
C ALA A 75 1.98 -4.94 -16.76
N ALA A 76 1.21 -4.12 -16.04
CA ALA A 76 -0.05 -3.56 -16.52
C ALA A 76 0.13 -2.33 -17.42
N GLY A 77 1.35 -1.93 -17.71
CA GLY A 77 1.67 -0.81 -18.60
C GLY A 77 1.82 0.54 -17.90
N LEU A 78 1.84 0.57 -16.57
CA LEU A 78 1.98 1.82 -15.83
C LEU A 78 3.47 2.15 -15.68
N THR A 79 3.89 3.29 -16.26
CA THR A 79 5.29 3.71 -16.27
C THR A 79 5.51 5.10 -15.67
N ASN A 80 4.44 5.82 -15.38
CA ASN A 80 4.48 7.15 -14.78
C ASN A 80 3.81 7.13 -13.42
N PHE A 81 4.49 7.64 -12.40
CA PHE A 81 4.02 7.65 -11.03
C PHE A 81 4.08 9.06 -10.46
N VAL A 82 3.18 9.36 -9.54
CA VAL A 82 3.19 10.61 -8.78
C VAL A 82 3.17 10.24 -7.31
N GLU A 83 4.20 10.63 -6.58
CA GLU A 83 4.23 10.48 -5.12
C GLU A 83 3.53 11.69 -4.49
N ILE A 84 2.53 11.42 -3.66
CA ILE A 84 1.72 12.46 -3.00
C ILE A 84 1.99 12.41 -1.49
N GLY A 85 2.29 13.58 -0.93
CA GLY A 85 2.56 13.71 0.50
C GLY A 85 3.99 13.38 0.86
N GLY A 86 4.24 13.25 2.16
CA GLY A 86 5.58 12.96 2.67
C GLY A 86 6.50 14.16 2.69
N LYS A 87 7.72 13.91 3.16
CA LYS A 87 8.74 14.96 3.32
C LYS A 87 9.95 14.72 2.41
N GLY A 88 9.75 14.19 1.24
CA GLY A 88 10.85 13.91 0.35
C GLY A 88 10.51 12.81 -0.62
N LYS A 89 11.49 12.41 -1.38
CA LYS A 89 11.32 11.47 -2.49
C LYS A 89 11.53 10.02 -2.04
N ILE A 90 10.88 9.61 -0.94
CA ILE A 90 11.08 8.29 -0.35
C ILE A 90 10.52 7.20 -1.29
N LEU A 91 9.25 7.32 -1.67
CA LEU A 91 8.63 6.34 -2.56
C LEU A 91 9.24 6.40 -3.95
N ALA A 92 9.59 7.58 -4.43
CA ALA A 92 10.28 7.72 -5.71
C ALA A 92 11.59 6.94 -5.73
N GLY A 93 12.37 7.00 -4.65
CA GLY A 93 13.60 6.23 -4.53
C GLY A 93 13.37 4.73 -4.52
N LEU A 94 12.31 4.28 -3.83
CA LEU A 94 11.94 2.86 -3.77
C LEU A 94 11.47 2.34 -5.14
N ILE A 95 10.72 3.16 -5.89
CA ILE A 95 10.26 2.81 -7.23
C ILE A 95 11.46 2.67 -8.18
N ARG A 96 12.41 3.59 -8.13
CA ARG A 96 13.62 3.53 -8.97
C ARG A 96 14.51 2.35 -8.64
N LYS A 97 14.47 1.83 -7.42
CA LYS A 97 15.18 0.59 -7.08
C LYS A 97 14.59 -0.63 -7.78
N VAL A 98 13.30 -0.60 -8.10
CA VAL A 98 12.66 -1.67 -8.89
C VAL A 98 13.04 -1.53 -10.36
N ASP A 99 12.91 -0.32 -10.92
CA ASP A 99 13.30 -0.04 -12.31
C ASP A 99 13.60 1.46 -12.46
N ARG A 100 14.85 1.78 -12.86
CA ARG A 100 15.28 3.17 -13.03
C ARG A 100 14.61 3.89 -14.19
N SER A 101 14.02 3.15 -15.12
CA SER A 101 13.34 3.74 -16.28
C SER A 101 11.96 4.31 -15.93
N LEU A 102 11.43 4.01 -14.74
CA LEU A 102 10.13 4.49 -14.33
C LEU A 102 10.18 5.98 -13.96
N ASN A 103 9.21 6.73 -14.44
CA ASN A 103 9.09 8.16 -14.15
C ASN A 103 8.32 8.38 -12.84
N VAL A 104 8.90 9.15 -11.94
CA VAL A 104 8.26 9.47 -10.67
C VAL A 104 8.34 10.97 -10.43
N GLU A 105 7.19 11.59 -10.22
CA GLU A 105 7.07 13.00 -9.85
C GLU A 105 6.66 13.12 -8.40
N GLN A 106 7.10 14.19 -7.74
CA GLN A 106 6.72 14.54 -6.37
C GLN A 106 5.70 15.65 -6.40
N LEU A 107 4.59 15.44 -5.73
CA LEU A 107 3.55 16.47 -5.63
C LEU A 107 3.53 17.12 -4.25
#